data_2f40d86cf4f0870474ca638d3780abba
#
_entry.id   2f40d86cf4f0870474ca638d3780abba
#
_cell.length_a   1.000
_cell.length_b   1.000
_cell.length_c   1.000
_cell.angle_alpha   90.00
_cell.angle_beta   90.00
_cell.angle_gamma   90.00
#
_symmetry.space_group_name_H-M   'P 1'
#
loop_
_entity.id
_entity.type
_entity.pdbx_description
1 polymer ?
#
loop_
_entity_poly.entity_id
_entity_poly.type
_entity_poly.pdbx_seq_one_letter_code
_entity_poly.pdbx_strand_id
1 'polypeptide(L)'
;MTETVLLAIDTSTEFCSVALLRAAAPASGASAQNPAQNAAQEPSAPRVWVRHEATGAVSSTRLLPAIGEVLAEAGLALADCDAIAFGAGPGSFTGLRTATGVAQGLAFGLDIPVVPVSTLLVCAESARQRDPSATRVLAALDARMDEAYWADYAWDAAADDWQTLRAASLDAPEGIVAPDAPFTLAGNAAAAFGSRLTAATTARVIDAEALPHAVPLAHAALRAFRAGRTVPADQAAPEYIRNKVAQTTAERLAAKSAASGEGR
;
A
#
# COMPACT_ATOMS: atom_id res chain seq x y z
N MET A 1 9.18 22.52 17.45
CA MET A 1 8.57 21.19 17.26
C MET A 1 8.98 20.74 15.88
N THR A 2 9.75 19.68 15.76
CA THR A 2 10.14 19.14 14.45
C THR A 2 8.93 18.40 13.87
N GLU A 3 8.47 18.82 12.68
CA GLU A 3 7.42 18.13 11.95
C GLU A 3 8.05 16.96 11.18
N THR A 4 7.25 15.96 10.84
CA THR A 4 7.66 14.85 9.96
C THR A 4 7.07 15.09 8.58
N VAL A 5 7.90 15.06 7.54
CA VAL A 5 7.50 15.20 6.13
C VAL A 5 7.82 13.91 5.40
N LEU A 6 6.80 13.25 4.86
CA LEU A 6 6.96 12.03 4.07
C LEU A 6 6.43 12.22 2.66
N LEU A 7 7.22 11.81 1.67
CA LEU A 7 6.77 11.67 0.30
C LEU A 7 6.39 10.21 0.06
N ALA A 8 5.14 9.96 -0.32
CA ALA A 8 4.62 8.63 -0.60
C ALA A 8 4.29 8.49 -2.09
N ILE A 9 4.73 7.39 -2.71
CA ILE A 9 4.54 7.14 -4.14
C ILE A 9 4.02 5.72 -4.37
N ASP A 10 3.02 5.59 -5.23
CA ASP A 10 2.46 4.30 -5.65
C ASP A 10 2.18 4.29 -7.15
N THR A 11 2.63 3.24 -7.80
CA THR A 11 2.36 2.92 -9.21
C THR A 11 2.05 1.44 -9.39
N SER A 12 1.56 0.80 -8.31
CA SER A 12 1.27 -0.65 -8.30
C SER A 12 0.02 -1.05 -9.08
N THR A 13 -0.82 -0.07 -9.44
CA THR A 13 -2.04 -0.23 -10.21
C THR A 13 -1.95 0.52 -11.56
N GLU A 14 -3.09 0.77 -12.21
CA GLU A 14 -3.19 1.66 -13.39
C GLU A 14 -3.04 3.15 -13.06
N PHE A 15 -2.94 3.50 -11.79
CA PHE A 15 -2.79 4.88 -11.35
C PHE A 15 -1.33 5.22 -11.05
N CYS A 16 -0.98 6.48 -11.34
CA CYS A 16 0.18 7.15 -10.75
C CYS A 16 -0.33 7.96 -9.56
N SER A 17 0.11 7.60 -8.36
CA SER A 17 -0.33 8.23 -7.13
C SER A 17 0.85 8.75 -6.33
N VAL A 18 0.79 10.03 -5.94
CA VAL A 18 1.80 10.70 -5.14
C VAL A 18 1.11 11.46 -4.03
N ALA A 19 1.60 11.35 -2.81
CA ALA A 19 1.16 12.16 -1.68
C ALA A 19 2.36 12.70 -0.90
N LEU A 20 2.29 13.97 -0.53
CA LEU A 20 3.18 14.58 0.44
C LEU A 20 2.40 14.73 1.75
N LEU A 21 2.89 14.13 2.81
CA LEU A 21 2.28 14.18 4.13
C LEU A 21 3.18 14.98 5.08
N ARG A 22 2.59 15.94 5.81
CA ARG A 22 3.26 16.71 6.86
C ARG A 22 2.50 16.52 8.18
N ALA A 23 3.15 15.98 9.18
CA ALA A 23 2.57 15.68 10.48
C ALA A 23 3.40 16.27 11.61
N ALA A 24 2.74 16.71 12.69
CA ALA A 24 3.43 17.09 13.90
C ALA A 24 4.24 15.91 14.48
N ALA A 25 5.41 16.18 15.05
CA ALA A 25 6.14 15.14 15.77
C ALA A 25 5.29 14.60 16.93
N PRO A 26 5.41 13.31 17.28
CA PRO A 26 4.78 12.78 18.47
C PRO A 26 5.26 13.59 19.68
N ALA A 27 4.35 13.93 20.60
CA ALA A 27 4.71 14.63 21.82
C ALA A 27 5.73 13.78 22.58
N SER A 28 7.00 14.19 22.55
CA SER A 28 8.06 13.52 23.29
C SER A 28 7.77 13.66 24.80
N GLY A 29 7.45 12.53 25.46
CA GLY A 29 7.45 12.35 26.90
C GLY A 29 6.75 13.46 27.68
N ALA A 30 5.43 13.37 27.84
CA ALA A 30 4.77 14.09 28.93
C ALA A 30 5.31 13.53 30.26
N SER A 31 6.33 14.18 30.82
CA SER A 31 6.59 14.04 32.25
C SER A 31 5.32 14.45 32.97
N ALA A 32 4.87 13.60 33.89
CA ALA A 32 3.64 13.75 34.67
C ALA A 32 3.68 14.99 35.59
N GLN A 33 3.57 16.17 35.02
CA GLN A 33 3.44 17.44 35.77
C GLN A 33 2.41 18.33 35.07
N ASN A 34 1.24 18.37 35.70
CA ASN A 34 0.12 19.30 35.47
C ASN A 34 -0.90 18.95 34.37
N PRO A 35 -2.00 18.21 34.73
CA PRO A 35 -3.07 17.90 33.79
C PRO A 35 -3.93 19.10 33.34
N ALA A 36 -3.82 20.25 34.02
CA ALA A 36 -4.67 21.42 33.75
C ALA A 36 -4.13 22.34 32.60
N GLN A 37 -2.90 22.14 32.11
CA GLN A 37 -2.32 22.95 31.04
C GLN A 37 -2.23 22.22 29.69
N ASN A 38 -2.56 20.94 29.62
CA ASN A 38 -2.51 20.14 28.37
C ASN A 38 -3.82 20.13 27.56
N ALA A 39 -4.84 20.89 27.97
CA ALA A 39 -6.14 20.93 27.28
C ALA A 39 -6.17 21.77 25.98
N ALA A 40 -5.03 22.25 25.47
CA ALA A 40 -5.02 23.26 24.41
C ALA A 40 -4.28 22.89 23.11
N GLN A 41 -3.78 21.67 22.92
CA GLN A 41 -3.22 21.28 21.62
C GLN A 41 -3.50 19.78 21.37
N GLU A 42 -4.67 19.48 20.85
CA GLU A 42 -4.84 18.23 20.10
C GLU A 42 -3.81 18.25 18.95
N PRO A 43 -3.07 17.16 18.71
CA PRO A 43 -2.16 17.11 17.57
C PRO A 43 -2.98 17.37 16.31
N SER A 44 -2.67 18.44 15.61
CA SER A 44 -3.36 18.77 14.36
C SER A 44 -3.26 17.57 13.41
N ALA A 45 -4.37 17.20 12.78
CA ALA A 45 -4.40 16.13 11.79
C ALA A 45 -3.31 16.38 10.73
N PRO A 46 -2.66 15.33 10.22
CA PRO A 46 -1.67 15.47 9.16
C PRO A 46 -2.25 16.22 7.96
N ARG A 47 -1.46 17.13 7.40
CA ARG A 47 -1.80 17.78 6.11
C ARG A 47 -1.28 16.90 4.99
N VAL A 48 -2.09 16.73 3.94
CA VAL A 48 -1.75 15.90 2.78
C VAL A 48 -2.02 16.67 1.49
N TRP A 49 -1.04 16.68 0.59
CA TRP A 49 -1.17 17.13 -0.80
C TRP A 49 -1.06 15.90 -1.69
N VAL A 50 -1.91 15.80 -2.72
CA VAL A 50 -2.04 14.57 -3.49
C VAL A 50 -2.14 14.82 -4.99
N ARG A 51 -1.54 13.89 -5.78
CA ARG A 51 -1.86 13.64 -7.18
C ARG A 51 -2.21 12.18 -7.33
N HIS A 52 -3.36 11.92 -7.93
CA HIS A 52 -3.85 10.57 -8.18
C HIS A 52 -4.50 10.54 -9.54
N GLU A 53 -3.84 9.93 -10.52
CA GLU A 53 -4.20 10.03 -11.93
C GLU A 53 -4.16 8.66 -12.59
N ALA A 54 -5.17 8.34 -13.40
CA ALA A 54 -5.16 7.15 -14.23
C ALA A 54 -4.19 7.36 -15.40
N THR A 55 -3.03 6.70 -15.35
CA THR A 55 -1.96 6.84 -16.33
C THR A 55 -1.68 5.58 -17.11
N GLY A 56 -2.17 4.43 -16.64
CA GLY A 56 -1.88 3.14 -17.28
C GLY A 56 -0.37 2.91 -17.44
N ALA A 57 0.06 2.63 -18.67
CA ALA A 57 1.46 2.29 -18.98
C ALA A 57 2.44 3.47 -18.91
N VAL A 58 1.98 4.71 -18.77
CA VAL A 58 2.84 5.91 -18.78
C VAL A 58 3.13 6.49 -17.39
N SER A 59 2.85 5.75 -16.32
CA SER A 59 3.13 6.16 -14.94
C SER A 59 4.57 6.64 -14.73
N SER A 60 5.55 6.02 -15.40
CA SER A 60 6.97 6.38 -15.29
C SER A 60 7.28 7.80 -15.76
N THR A 61 6.53 8.33 -16.72
CA THR A 61 6.73 9.71 -17.23
C THR A 61 6.01 10.74 -16.37
N ARG A 62 4.97 10.32 -15.63
CA ARG A 62 4.14 11.21 -14.81
C ARG A 62 4.64 11.36 -13.37
N LEU A 63 5.34 10.34 -12.84
CA LEU A 63 5.67 10.26 -11.41
C LEU A 63 6.54 11.42 -10.93
N LEU A 64 7.65 11.74 -11.60
CA LEU A 64 8.52 12.85 -11.19
C LEU A 64 7.85 14.23 -11.33
N PRO A 65 7.12 14.55 -12.42
CA PRO A 65 6.28 15.76 -12.48
C PRO A 65 5.28 15.86 -11.32
N ALA A 66 4.55 14.79 -10.99
CA ALA A 66 3.59 14.78 -9.89
C ALA A 66 4.24 15.06 -8.53
N ILE A 67 5.45 14.54 -8.30
CA ILE A 67 6.23 14.84 -7.10
C ILE A 67 6.55 16.33 -7.04
N GLY A 68 7.04 16.93 -8.13
CA GLY A 68 7.30 18.37 -8.20
C GLY A 68 6.08 19.24 -7.91
N GLU A 69 4.91 18.81 -8.41
CA GLU A 69 3.65 19.54 -8.20
C GLU A 69 3.19 19.52 -6.74
N VAL A 70 3.22 18.37 -6.04
CA VAL A 70 2.80 18.30 -4.63
C VAL A 70 3.77 19.07 -3.73
N LEU A 71 5.07 19.03 -4.02
CA LEU A 71 6.07 19.82 -3.31
C LEU A 71 5.84 21.32 -3.49
N ALA A 72 5.64 21.77 -4.73
CA ALA A 72 5.38 23.18 -5.03
C ALA A 72 4.09 23.68 -4.36
N GLU A 73 3.01 22.89 -4.37
CA GLU A 73 1.75 23.21 -3.71
C GLU A 73 1.89 23.31 -2.19
N ALA A 74 2.73 22.45 -1.60
CA ALA A 74 3.02 22.47 -0.17
C ALA A 74 3.96 23.62 0.25
N GLY A 75 4.65 24.24 -0.71
CA GLY A 75 5.72 25.21 -0.45
C GLY A 75 6.96 24.58 0.19
N LEU A 76 7.23 23.30 -0.14
CA LEU A 76 8.33 22.51 0.37
C LEU A 76 9.30 22.10 -0.76
N ALA A 77 10.55 21.90 -0.40
CA ALA A 77 11.55 21.30 -1.26
C ALA A 77 11.66 19.79 -1.00
N LEU A 78 12.21 19.05 -1.93
CA LEU A 78 12.47 17.61 -1.76
C LEU A 78 13.41 17.35 -0.57
N ALA A 79 14.33 18.27 -0.27
CA ALA A 79 15.25 18.20 0.85
C ALA A 79 14.57 18.36 2.23
N ASP A 80 13.31 18.77 2.26
CA ASP A 80 12.53 18.86 3.51
C ASP A 80 11.90 17.50 3.89
N CYS A 81 12.02 16.48 3.03
CA CYS A 81 11.49 15.15 3.31
C CYS A 81 12.39 14.38 4.29
N ASP A 82 11.79 13.76 5.29
CA ASP A 82 12.47 12.88 6.25
C ASP A 82 12.59 11.42 5.76
N ALA A 83 11.69 10.99 4.89
CA ALA A 83 11.74 9.67 4.25
C ALA A 83 10.90 9.63 2.96
N ILE A 84 11.21 8.66 2.09
CA ILE A 84 10.42 8.35 0.90
C ILE A 84 9.71 7.01 1.13
N ALA A 85 8.37 7.02 1.11
CA ALA A 85 7.58 5.81 1.18
C ALA A 85 7.16 5.34 -0.22
N PHE A 86 7.08 4.04 -0.41
CA PHE A 86 6.62 3.49 -1.68
C PHE A 86 5.81 2.21 -1.51
N GLY A 87 4.86 1.98 -2.43
CA GLY A 87 4.14 0.72 -2.53
C GLY A 87 5.08 -0.38 -3.00
N ALA A 88 5.51 -1.25 -2.07
CA ALA A 88 6.49 -2.29 -2.35
C ALA A 88 5.90 -3.49 -3.10
N GLY A 89 4.58 -3.64 -3.11
CA GLY A 89 3.88 -4.75 -3.73
C GLY A 89 2.96 -5.49 -2.75
N PRO A 90 2.22 -6.47 -3.29
CA PRO A 90 2.18 -6.93 -4.67
C PRO A 90 1.42 -5.98 -5.63
N GLY A 91 1.64 -6.12 -6.95
CA GLY A 91 0.97 -5.31 -7.96
C GLY A 91 1.61 -5.40 -9.34
N SER A 92 1.39 -4.38 -10.16
CA SER A 92 1.97 -4.26 -11.50
C SER A 92 3.50 -4.34 -11.48
N PHE A 93 4.06 -5.32 -12.16
CA PHE A 93 5.51 -5.57 -12.19
C PHE A 93 6.33 -4.34 -12.63
N THR A 94 5.90 -3.66 -13.68
CA THR A 94 6.55 -2.44 -14.15
C THR A 94 6.34 -1.29 -13.18
N GLY A 95 5.10 -1.16 -12.67
CA GLY A 95 4.77 -0.11 -11.70
C GLY A 95 5.58 -0.21 -10.41
N LEU A 96 5.67 -1.39 -9.81
CA LEU A 96 6.47 -1.61 -8.59
C LEU A 96 7.94 -1.20 -8.78
N ARG A 97 8.54 -1.55 -9.92
CA ARG A 97 9.91 -1.15 -10.23
C ARG A 97 10.07 0.35 -10.43
N THR A 98 9.08 0.99 -11.04
CA THR A 98 9.05 2.45 -11.21
C THR A 98 9.03 3.14 -9.85
N ALA A 99 8.09 2.79 -8.97
CA ALA A 99 8.02 3.37 -7.63
C ALA A 99 9.28 3.10 -6.81
N THR A 100 9.75 1.84 -6.78
CA THR A 100 10.97 1.46 -6.06
C THR A 100 12.19 2.22 -6.56
N GLY A 101 12.41 2.27 -7.89
CA GLY A 101 13.58 2.93 -8.46
C GLY A 101 13.58 4.45 -8.22
N VAL A 102 12.41 5.09 -8.30
CA VAL A 102 12.29 6.52 -7.96
C VAL A 102 12.50 6.76 -6.47
N ALA A 103 11.87 5.95 -5.59
CA ALA A 103 12.08 6.06 -4.14
C ALA A 103 13.54 5.88 -3.75
N GLN A 104 14.20 4.86 -4.30
CA GLN A 104 15.61 4.57 -4.10
C GLN A 104 16.51 5.73 -4.56
N GLY A 105 16.29 6.24 -5.79
CA GLY A 105 17.10 7.32 -6.34
C GLY A 105 16.98 8.63 -5.57
N LEU A 106 15.74 9.01 -5.18
CA LEU A 106 15.49 10.23 -4.40
C LEU A 106 16.07 10.10 -2.98
N ALA A 107 15.82 8.99 -2.30
CA ALA A 107 16.29 8.77 -0.94
C ALA A 107 17.83 8.67 -0.88
N PHE A 108 18.45 8.02 -1.87
CA PHE A 108 19.91 7.96 -1.97
C PHE A 108 20.53 9.34 -2.17
N GLY A 109 19.94 10.17 -3.06
CA GLY A 109 20.42 11.53 -3.32
C GLY A 109 20.30 12.49 -2.12
N LEU A 110 19.37 12.20 -1.20
CA LEU A 110 19.11 13.00 -0.01
C LEU A 110 19.73 12.44 1.28
N ASP A 111 20.31 11.25 1.22
CA ASP A 111 20.81 10.50 2.38
C ASP A 111 19.72 10.28 3.46
N ILE A 112 18.50 9.95 3.03
CA ILE A 112 17.36 9.66 3.90
C ILE A 112 16.87 8.23 3.71
N PRO A 113 16.16 7.64 4.70
CA PRO A 113 15.64 6.28 4.60
C PRO A 113 14.44 6.18 3.66
N VAL A 114 14.13 4.94 3.26
CA VAL A 114 12.89 4.58 2.59
C VAL A 114 11.97 3.76 3.48
N VAL A 115 10.67 3.85 3.22
CA VAL A 115 9.63 3.08 3.93
C VAL A 115 8.89 2.22 2.90
N PRO A 116 9.25 0.95 2.73
CA PRO A 116 8.48 0.02 1.92
C PRO A 116 7.17 -0.34 2.63
N VAL A 117 6.05 -0.24 1.93
CA VAL A 117 4.72 -0.61 2.47
C VAL A 117 4.05 -1.60 1.53
N SER A 118 3.54 -2.71 2.10
CA SER A 118 2.74 -3.67 1.32
C SER A 118 1.49 -3.00 0.76
N THR A 119 1.23 -3.17 -0.52
CA THR A 119 0.04 -2.62 -1.19
C THR A 119 -1.26 -3.24 -0.68
N LEU A 120 -1.22 -4.49 -0.19
CA LEU A 120 -2.35 -5.11 0.50
C LEU A 120 -2.63 -4.43 1.85
N LEU A 121 -1.58 -4.02 2.58
CA LEU A 121 -1.74 -3.19 3.79
C LEU A 121 -2.32 -1.82 3.43
N VAL A 122 -1.93 -1.25 2.30
CA VAL A 122 -2.49 0.03 1.81
C VAL A 122 -3.99 -0.12 1.50
N CYS A 123 -4.46 -1.28 0.98
CA CYS A 123 -5.89 -1.55 0.83
C CYS A 123 -6.61 -1.57 2.19
N ALA A 124 -6.02 -2.21 3.21
CA ALA A 124 -6.61 -2.25 4.55
C ALA A 124 -6.70 -0.85 5.16
N GLU A 125 -5.65 -0.05 5.02
CA GLU A 125 -5.65 1.34 5.46
C GLU A 125 -6.66 2.20 4.70
N SER A 126 -6.79 2.01 3.39
CA SER A 126 -7.78 2.69 2.55
C SER A 126 -9.21 2.36 3.03
N ALA A 127 -9.51 1.09 3.27
CA ALA A 127 -10.82 0.66 3.77
C ALA A 127 -11.13 1.32 5.14
N ARG A 128 -10.16 1.37 6.05
CA ARG A 128 -10.33 1.97 7.37
C ARG A 128 -10.50 3.50 7.31
N GLN A 129 -9.82 4.19 6.40
CA GLN A 129 -9.99 5.63 6.20
C GLN A 129 -11.38 5.97 5.66
N ARG A 130 -11.98 5.09 4.87
CA ARG A 130 -13.34 5.21 4.32
C ARG A 130 -14.40 4.82 5.36
N ASP A 131 -14.14 3.79 6.14
CA ASP A 131 -14.97 3.33 7.25
C ASP A 131 -14.11 2.99 8.48
N PRO A 132 -14.05 3.86 9.51
CA PRO A 132 -13.29 3.59 10.72
C PRO A 132 -13.69 2.31 11.48
N SER A 133 -14.84 1.72 11.18
CA SER A 133 -15.27 0.44 11.74
C SER A 133 -14.62 -0.77 11.06
N ALA A 134 -13.92 -0.58 9.94
CA ALA A 134 -13.16 -1.63 9.24
C ALA A 134 -11.88 -1.97 10.02
N THR A 135 -12.03 -2.66 11.14
CA THR A 135 -10.92 -3.06 12.03
C THR A 135 -10.39 -4.47 11.74
N ARG A 136 -11.10 -5.27 10.93
CA ARG A 136 -10.62 -6.53 10.36
C ARG A 136 -10.76 -6.48 8.86
N VAL A 137 -9.67 -6.63 8.13
CA VAL A 137 -9.67 -6.48 6.68
C VAL A 137 -8.95 -7.65 6.01
N LEU A 138 -9.68 -8.35 5.14
CA LEU A 138 -9.12 -9.23 4.14
C LEU A 138 -8.87 -8.40 2.88
N ALA A 139 -7.63 -8.03 2.63
CA ALA A 139 -7.25 -7.34 1.41
C ALA A 139 -7.04 -8.36 0.29
N ALA A 140 -7.66 -8.15 -0.87
CA ALA A 140 -7.55 -9.06 -2.01
C ALA A 140 -7.55 -8.29 -3.34
N LEU A 141 -6.49 -8.48 -4.14
CA LEU A 141 -6.28 -7.84 -5.43
C LEU A 141 -6.18 -8.88 -6.54
N ASP A 142 -6.79 -8.58 -7.69
CA ASP A 142 -6.61 -9.37 -8.92
C ASP A 142 -5.12 -9.42 -9.30
N ALA A 143 -4.54 -10.61 -9.27
CA ALA A 143 -3.16 -10.85 -9.64
C ALA A 143 -2.99 -11.25 -11.12
N ARG A 144 -4.06 -11.22 -11.90
CA ARG A 144 -4.14 -11.81 -13.24
C ARG A 144 -3.94 -13.33 -13.23
N MET A 145 -4.10 -13.99 -14.38
CA MET A 145 -3.88 -15.42 -14.54
C MET A 145 -4.74 -16.29 -13.61
N ASP A 146 -5.96 -15.85 -13.33
CA ASP A 146 -6.93 -16.53 -12.45
C ASP A 146 -6.45 -16.67 -10.98
N GLU A 147 -5.59 -15.79 -10.51
CA GLU A 147 -5.08 -15.75 -9.13
C GLU A 147 -5.33 -14.38 -8.50
N ALA A 148 -5.37 -14.34 -7.17
CA ALA A 148 -5.46 -13.13 -6.39
C ALA A 148 -4.32 -13.04 -5.36
N TYR A 149 -3.75 -11.85 -5.22
CA TYR A 149 -2.93 -11.51 -4.05
C TYR A 149 -3.84 -11.20 -2.89
N TRP A 150 -3.55 -11.73 -1.72
CA TRP A 150 -4.36 -11.48 -0.53
C TRP A 150 -3.55 -11.51 0.76
N ALA A 151 -4.07 -10.83 1.78
CA ALA A 151 -3.52 -10.83 3.14
C ALA A 151 -4.64 -10.49 4.13
N ASP A 152 -4.44 -10.84 5.40
CA ASP A 152 -5.43 -10.63 6.46
C ASP A 152 -4.83 -9.76 7.56
N TYR A 153 -5.51 -8.65 7.86
CA TYR A 153 -5.07 -7.63 8.79
C TYR A 153 -6.10 -7.36 9.88
N ALA A 154 -5.62 -7.08 11.10
CA ALA A 154 -6.42 -6.54 12.18
C ALA A 154 -5.85 -5.21 12.67
N TRP A 155 -6.73 -4.24 12.91
CA TRP A 155 -6.36 -2.96 13.52
C TRP A 155 -6.18 -3.13 15.02
N ASP A 156 -5.02 -2.76 15.53
CA ASP A 156 -4.75 -2.65 16.95
C ASP A 156 -4.90 -1.19 17.38
N ALA A 157 -6.01 -0.88 18.05
CA ALA A 157 -6.30 0.47 18.51
C ALA A 157 -5.35 0.96 19.61
N ALA A 158 -4.72 0.06 20.36
CA ALA A 158 -3.78 0.42 21.42
C ALA A 158 -2.41 0.79 20.82
N ALA A 159 -2.00 0.09 19.77
CA ALA A 159 -0.77 0.37 19.04
C ALA A 159 -0.95 1.47 17.96
N ASP A 160 -2.19 1.85 17.63
CA ASP A 160 -2.54 2.70 16.50
C ASP A 160 -1.91 2.18 15.19
N ASP A 161 -1.93 0.85 14.98
CA ASP A 161 -1.29 0.21 13.83
C ASP A 161 -1.96 -1.10 13.44
N TRP A 162 -1.62 -1.60 12.25
CA TRP A 162 -2.11 -2.86 11.73
C TRP A 162 -1.25 -4.04 12.17
N GLN A 163 -1.91 -5.12 12.62
CA GLN A 163 -1.31 -6.43 12.79
C GLN A 163 -1.57 -7.28 11.57
N THR A 164 -0.52 -7.89 11.02
CA THR A 164 -0.63 -8.88 9.96
C THR A 164 -0.97 -10.23 10.58
N LEU A 165 -2.16 -10.73 10.32
CA LEU A 165 -2.63 -12.04 10.82
C LEU A 165 -2.31 -13.16 9.84
N ARG A 166 -2.38 -12.85 8.54
CA ARG A 166 -1.89 -13.73 7.47
C ARG A 166 -1.05 -12.89 6.51
N ALA A 167 0.17 -13.34 6.29
CA ALA A 167 1.09 -12.68 5.36
C ALA A 167 0.55 -12.72 3.94
N ALA A 168 1.06 -11.81 3.11
CA ALA A 168 0.70 -11.74 1.70
C ALA A 168 0.94 -13.09 0.99
N SER A 169 -0.06 -13.56 0.27
CA SER A 169 -0.09 -14.83 -0.45
C SER A 169 -0.66 -14.65 -1.84
N LEU A 170 -0.50 -15.65 -2.68
CA LEU A 170 -1.03 -15.73 -4.05
C LEU A 170 -1.73 -17.08 -4.20
N ASP A 171 -3.03 -17.02 -4.44
CA ASP A 171 -3.84 -18.24 -4.58
C ASP A 171 -4.93 -18.05 -5.64
N ALA A 172 -5.51 -19.17 -6.12
CA ALA A 172 -6.76 -19.13 -6.85
C ALA A 172 -7.87 -18.55 -5.96
N PRO A 173 -8.86 -17.81 -6.50
CA PRO A 173 -9.88 -17.13 -5.69
C PRO A 173 -10.67 -18.07 -4.78
N GLU A 174 -10.84 -19.32 -5.17
CA GLU A 174 -11.52 -20.35 -4.39
C GLU A 174 -10.69 -20.80 -3.15
N GLY A 175 -9.36 -20.65 -3.20
CA GLY A 175 -8.43 -21.02 -2.13
C GLY A 175 -8.27 -19.96 -1.05
N ILE A 176 -8.82 -18.77 -1.23
CA ILE A 176 -8.71 -17.68 -0.27
C ILE A 176 -9.59 -17.95 0.94
N VAL A 177 -8.94 -18.09 2.10
CA VAL A 177 -9.63 -18.42 3.36
C VAL A 177 -10.15 -17.17 4.03
N ALA A 178 -11.47 -17.08 4.20
CA ALA A 178 -12.11 -16.01 4.95
C ALA A 178 -11.64 -15.97 6.42
N PRO A 179 -11.55 -14.77 7.03
CA PRO A 179 -11.37 -14.64 8.47
C PRO A 179 -12.53 -15.28 9.26
N ASP A 180 -12.25 -15.77 10.47
CA ASP A 180 -13.25 -16.36 11.36
C ASP A 180 -14.13 -15.31 12.08
N ALA A 181 -13.75 -14.03 12.00
CA ALA A 181 -14.45 -12.88 12.57
C ALA A 181 -15.10 -12.04 11.47
N PRO A 182 -16.12 -11.20 11.76
CA PRO A 182 -16.65 -10.25 10.80
C PRO A 182 -15.55 -9.35 10.22
N PHE A 183 -15.51 -9.23 8.90
CA PHE A 183 -14.43 -8.50 8.20
C PHE A 183 -14.96 -7.70 7.02
N THR A 184 -14.15 -6.72 6.61
CA THR A 184 -14.28 -6.00 5.35
C THR A 184 -13.38 -6.69 4.30
N LEU A 185 -13.92 -7.01 3.15
CA LEU A 185 -13.15 -7.44 1.98
C LEU A 185 -12.79 -6.20 1.17
N ALA A 186 -11.50 -5.84 1.17
CA ALA A 186 -10.97 -4.66 0.50
C ALA A 186 -10.25 -5.05 -0.80
N GLY A 187 -10.39 -4.23 -1.84
CA GLY A 187 -9.72 -4.43 -3.12
C GLY A 187 -10.63 -4.97 -4.23
N ASN A 188 -10.06 -5.12 -5.42
CA ASN A 188 -10.82 -5.40 -6.64
C ASN A 188 -11.09 -6.90 -6.91
N ALA A 189 -10.61 -7.83 -6.07
CA ALA A 189 -10.75 -9.26 -6.33
C ALA A 189 -12.23 -9.72 -6.37
N ALA A 190 -13.12 -9.14 -5.53
CA ALA A 190 -14.53 -9.48 -5.56
C ALA A 190 -15.18 -9.13 -6.92
N ALA A 191 -14.83 -7.99 -7.49
CA ALA A 191 -15.32 -7.58 -8.81
C ALA A 191 -14.71 -8.43 -9.94
N ALA A 192 -13.43 -8.82 -9.80
CA ALA A 192 -12.74 -9.61 -10.82
C ALA A 192 -13.22 -11.07 -10.89
N PHE A 193 -13.50 -11.69 -9.74
CA PHE A 193 -13.75 -13.14 -9.65
C PHE A 193 -15.21 -13.51 -9.34
N GLY A 194 -16.04 -12.56 -8.89
CA GLY A 194 -17.45 -12.79 -8.57
C GLY A 194 -17.63 -13.95 -7.59
N SER A 195 -18.50 -14.91 -7.94
CA SER A 195 -18.82 -16.07 -7.09
C SER A 195 -17.67 -17.04 -6.84
N ARG A 196 -16.60 -16.97 -7.62
CA ARG A 196 -15.39 -17.78 -7.43
C ARG A 196 -14.62 -17.37 -6.16
N LEU A 197 -14.70 -16.11 -5.76
CA LEU A 197 -14.13 -15.63 -4.50
C LEU A 197 -15.07 -15.98 -3.34
N THR A 198 -14.99 -17.19 -2.83
CA THR A 198 -15.89 -17.70 -1.78
C THR A 198 -15.83 -16.87 -0.50
N ALA A 199 -14.68 -16.30 -0.15
CA ALA A 199 -14.54 -15.39 0.99
C ALA A 199 -15.46 -14.15 0.91
N ALA A 200 -15.86 -13.71 -0.29
CA ALA A 200 -16.76 -12.58 -0.47
C ALA A 200 -18.18 -12.85 0.09
N THR A 201 -18.61 -14.12 0.14
CA THR A 201 -19.96 -14.48 0.61
C THR A 201 -20.15 -14.29 2.11
N THR A 202 -19.07 -14.27 2.89
CA THR A 202 -19.06 -14.08 4.36
C THR A 202 -18.57 -12.74 4.81
N ALA A 203 -18.12 -11.90 3.88
CA ALA A 203 -17.69 -10.54 4.18
C ALA A 203 -18.88 -9.70 4.68
N ARG A 204 -18.68 -8.96 5.77
CA ARG A 204 -19.66 -7.99 6.27
C ARG A 204 -19.85 -6.82 5.31
N VAL A 205 -18.74 -6.37 4.72
CA VAL A 205 -18.69 -5.27 3.75
C VAL A 205 -17.71 -5.68 2.64
N ILE A 206 -18.06 -5.35 1.40
CA ILE A 206 -17.13 -5.43 0.26
C ILE A 206 -16.85 -4.00 -0.18
N ASP A 207 -15.60 -3.55 0.00
CA ASP A 207 -15.12 -2.23 -0.44
C ASP A 207 -14.17 -2.40 -1.64
N ALA A 208 -14.74 -2.42 -2.83
CA ALA A 208 -13.98 -2.53 -4.08
C ALA A 208 -13.18 -1.27 -4.43
N GLU A 209 -13.50 -0.14 -3.79
CA GLU A 209 -12.81 1.14 -3.97
C GLU A 209 -11.59 1.29 -3.05
N ALA A 210 -11.43 0.39 -2.08
CA ALA A 210 -10.27 0.38 -1.19
C ALA A 210 -9.05 -0.19 -1.92
N LEU A 211 -8.52 0.56 -2.88
CA LEU A 211 -7.36 0.21 -3.69
C LEU A 211 -6.08 0.89 -3.18
N PRO A 212 -4.89 0.37 -3.55
CA PRO A 212 -3.62 1.02 -3.22
C PRO A 212 -3.52 2.39 -3.87
N HIS A 213 -3.18 3.40 -3.07
CA HIS A 213 -2.83 4.74 -3.54
C HIS A 213 -2.02 5.49 -2.47
N ALA A 214 -1.44 6.64 -2.85
CA ALA A 214 -0.44 7.31 -2.04
C ALA A 214 -0.95 7.88 -0.70
N VAL A 215 -2.24 8.22 -0.54
CA VAL A 215 -2.75 8.79 0.72
C VAL A 215 -2.75 7.74 1.85
N PRO A 216 -3.45 6.59 1.76
CA PRO A 216 -3.38 5.55 2.80
C PRO A 216 -1.95 5.01 2.95
N LEU A 217 -1.16 4.94 1.87
CA LEU A 217 0.25 4.58 1.93
C LEU A 217 1.03 5.56 2.82
N ALA A 218 0.84 6.88 2.69
CA ALA A 218 1.52 7.88 3.50
C ALA A 218 1.18 7.75 5.00
N HIS A 219 -0.08 7.45 5.34
CA HIS A 219 -0.50 7.23 6.72
C HIS A 219 0.11 5.95 7.31
N ALA A 220 0.09 4.84 6.58
CA ALA A 220 0.75 3.60 7.01
C ALA A 220 2.27 3.80 7.16
N ALA A 221 2.88 4.52 6.20
CA ALA A 221 4.30 4.86 6.24
C ALA A 221 4.67 5.77 7.42
N LEU A 222 3.82 6.71 7.81
CA LEU A 222 4.06 7.58 8.97
C LEU A 222 4.17 6.74 10.25
N ARG A 223 3.28 5.76 10.44
CA ARG A 223 3.35 4.84 11.58
C ARG A 223 4.62 3.98 11.52
N ALA A 224 4.93 3.43 10.35
CA ALA A 224 6.14 2.64 10.15
C ALA A 224 7.41 3.46 10.42
N PHE A 225 7.50 4.68 9.90
CA PHE A 225 8.61 5.60 10.12
C PHE A 225 8.81 5.92 11.61
N ARG A 226 7.72 6.27 12.30
CA ARG A 226 7.75 6.55 13.75
C ARG A 226 8.14 5.36 14.59
N ALA A 227 7.83 4.14 14.12
CA ALA A 227 8.24 2.89 14.74
C ALA A 227 9.67 2.44 14.33
N GLY A 228 10.41 3.23 13.55
CA GLY A 228 11.75 2.89 13.06
C GLY A 228 11.77 1.77 12.01
N ARG A 229 10.63 1.43 11.42
CA ARG A 229 10.53 0.43 10.33
C ARG A 229 10.86 1.07 8.99
N THR A 230 12.12 1.35 8.80
CA THR A 230 12.69 1.94 7.58
C THR A 230 13.84 1.08 7.09
N VAL A 231 14.24 1.25 5.84
CA VAL A 231 15.43 0.63 5.28
C VAL A 231 16.30 1.68 4.59
N PRO A 232 17.62 1.49 4.50
CA PRO A 232 18.49 2.32 3.68
C PRO A 232 18.05 2.31 2.20
N ALA A 233 18.35 3.37 1.47
CA ALA A 233 17.94 3.52 0.07
C ALA A 233 18.42 2.37 -0.83
N ASP A 234 19.63 1.86 -0.61
CA ASP A 234 20.22 0.74 -1.36
C ASP A 234 19.56 -0.61 -1.08
N GLN A 235 18.77 -0.71 0.00
CA GLN A 235 17.99 -1.91 0.34
C GLN A 235 16.52 -1.81 -0.10
N ALA A 236 16.10 -0.71 -0.72
CA ALA A 236 14.77 -0.59 -1.27
C ALA A 236 14.57 -1.65 -2.37
N ALA A 237 13.57 -2.51 -2.20
CA ALA A 237 13.25 -3.56 -3.15
C ALA A 237 11.74 -3.79 -3.24
N PRO A 238 11.21 -4.16 -4.42
CA PRO A 238 9.82 -4.61 -4.52
C PRO A 238 9.65 -5.97 -3.85
N GLU A 239 8.47 -6.17 -3.25
CA GLU A 239 8.06 -7.46 -2.70
C GLU A 239 7.40 -8.29 -3.81
N TYR A 240 8.08 -9.35 -4.24
CA TYR A 240 7.57 -10.28 -5.23
C TYR A 240 6.99 -11.52 -4.58
N ILE A 241 5.65 -11.63 -4.57
CA ILE A 241 4.95 -12.81 -4.06
C ILE A 241 4.90 -13.90 -5.14
N ARG A 242 4.73 -13.50 -6.40
CA ARG A 242 4.75 -14.43 -7.53
C ARG A 242 6.19 -14.79 -7.89
N ASN A 243 6.60 -16.02 -7.58
CA ASN A 243 7.95 -16.51 -7.89
C ASN A 243 8.16 -16.81 -9.39
N LYS A 244 7.09 -17.01 -10.17
CA LYS A 244 7.15 -17.38 -11.58
C LYS A 244 6.26 -16.48 -12.42
N VAL A 245 6.88 -15.53 -13.12
CA VAL A 245 6.18 -14.46 -13.88
C VAL A 245 5.84 -14.90 -15.31
N ALA A 246 6.45 -15.97 -15.83
CA ALA A 246 6.21 -16.46 -17.19
C ALA A 246 6.33 -17.98 -17.27
N GLN A 247 5.44 -18.61 -18.03
CA GLN A 247 5.60 -19.99 -18.42
C GLN A 247 6.81 -20.13 -19.33
N THR A 248 7.63 -21.13 -19.11
CA THR A 248 8.69 -21.52 -20.03
C THR A 248 8.08 -21.95 -21.36
N THR A 249 8.88 -21.93 -22.44
CA THR A 249 8.41 -22.40 -23.76
C THR A 249 7.92 -23.84 -23.72
N ALA A 250 8.54 -24.68 -22.91
CA ALA A 250 8.14 -26.07 -22.70
C ALA A 250 6.75 -26.19 -22.03
N GLU A 251 6.49 -25.39 -21.01
CA GLU A 251 5.17 -25.37 -20.32
C GLU A 251 4.07 -24.80 -21.20
N ARG A 252 4.36 -23.79 -22.03
CA ARG A 252 3.41 -23.25 -23.04
C ARG A 252 3.05 -24.31 -24.08
N LEU A 253 4.04 -25.09 -24.52
CA LEU A 253 3.83 -26.17 -25.48
C LEU A 253 3.03 -27.33 -24.85
N ALA A 254 3.32 -27.69 -23.58
CA ALA A 254 2.57 -28.70 -22.85
C ALA A 254 1.11 -28.30 -22.62
N ALA A 255 0.86 -27.04 -22.22
CA ALA A 255 -0.50 -26.51 -22.04
C ALA A 255 -1.29 -26.50 -23.38
N LYS A 256 -0.61 -26.16 -24.48
CA LYS A 256 -1.23 -26.15 -25.81
C LYS A 256 -1.55 -27.55 -26.33
N SER A 257 -0.71 -28.56 -26.01
CA SER A 257 -0.96 -29.96 -26.37
C SER A 257 -2.09 -30.58 -25.51
N ALA A 258 -2.21 -30.20 -24.23
CA ALA A 258 -3.31 -30.65 -23.36
C ALA A 258 -4.67 -30.08 -23.86
N ALA A 259 -4.73 -28.78 -24.19
CA ALA A 259 -5.94 -28.14 -24.73
C ALA A 259 -6.36 -28.68 -26.12
N SER A 260 -5.42 -29.23 -26.91
CA SER A 260 -5.74 -29.85 -28.20
C SER A 260 -6.08 -31.33 -28.11
N GLY A 261 -5.94 -31.97 -26.94
CA GLY A 261 -6.24 -33.39 -26.69
C GLY A 261 -7.68 -33.68 -26.20
N GLU A 262 -8.42 -32.66 -25.74
CA GLU A 262 -9.81 -32.81 -25.26
C GLU A 262 -10.88 -32.69 -26.37
N GLY A 263 -10.48 -32.61 -27.64
CA GLY A 263 -11.36 -32.48 -28.81
C GLY A 263 -11.46 -33.74 -29.69
N ARG A 264 -11.33 -34.94 -29.12
CA ARG A 264 -11.59 -36.20 -29.84
C ARG A 264 -12.51 -37.13 -29.09
#